data_798cf56522497890ad04f15f95d52671
#
_entry.id   798cf56522497890ad04f15f95d52671
#
_cell.length_a   1.000
_cell.length_b   1.000
_cell.length_c   1.000
_cell.angle_alpha   90.00
_cell.angle_beta   90.00
_cell.angle_gamma   90.00
#
_symmetry.space_group_name_H-M   'P 1'
#
loop_
_entity.id
_entity.type
_entity.pdbx_description
1 polymer ?
#
loop_
_entity_poly.entity_id
_entity_poly.type
_entity_poly.pdbx_seq_one_letter_code
_entity_poly.pdbx_strand_id
1 'polypeptide(L)'
;LVIGLAYESQLWGAIFAPFIIGLIADRYFDAEKILALIHILGGGLLFMCSIALGFDKFYPYILIYMILYMPTLALVNSIAFRQMKDPSKEFPKIRVWGTVGWIVAGLVISYGVGWETSQTLEYTFYLSAIVSVSLGLFSFTLPKTPPKATNESPSLREILGLDALMLLKDSRYLVFFISSILICIPLAFYYQDANLFLNELGMENAAGVMTLGQISEALFILLLPLFLNKYGIKKTLIVGMLAWSLRYVLFAFGDTGSNIWMLIFGIVLHGICYDFFFVSGQIYTDYKAGEKYKSAAQGLIALATYGVGMLIGFRLAGRITDM
;
A
#
# COMPACT_ATOMS: atom_id res chain seq x y z
N LEU A 1 -19.38 13.76 1.77
CA LEU A 1 -19.79 12.54 2.54
C LEU A 1 -19.72 11.29 1.67
N VAL A 2 -20.23 11.32 0.43
CA VAL A 2 -20.29 10.16 -0.50
C VAL A 2 -18.88 9.69 -0.92
N ILE A 3 -17.98 10.62 -1.22
CA ILE A 3 -16.59 10.34 -1.60
C ILE A 3 -15.85 9.67 -0.45
N GLY A 4 -16.02 10.16 0.79
CA GLY A 4 -15.42 9.58 1.98
C GLY A 4 -15.82 8.11 2.19
N LEU A 5 -17.09 7.77 1.99
CA LEU A 5 -17.58 6.39 2.08
C LEU A 5 -16.91 5.47 1.05
N ALA A 6 -16.67 5.95 -0.17
CA ALA A 6 -15.95 5.19 -1.19
C ALA A 6 -14.50 4.88 -0.75
N TYR A 7 -13.80 5.86 -0.16
CA TYR A 7 -12.46 5.64 0.40
C TYR A 7 -12.47 4.75 1.65
N GLU A 8 -13.51 4.83 2.50
CA GLU A 8 -13.63 3.94 3.65
C GLU A 8 -13.76 2.46 3.26
N SER A 9 -14.20 2.14 2.04
CA SER A 9 -14.25 0.75 1.55
C SER A 9 -12.89 0.04 1.60
N GLN A 10 -11.80 0.78 1.39
CA GLN A 10 -10.43 0.28 1.52
C GLN A 10 -10.14 -0.23 2.95
N LEU A 11 -10.64 0.45 3.95
CA LEU A 11 -10.42 0.11 5.36
C LEU A 11 -11.09 -1.21 5.72
N TRP A 12 -12.30 -1.43 5.24
CA TRP A 12 -13.00 -2.71 5.41
C TRP A 12 -12.23 -3.86 4.75
N GLY A 13 -11.74 -3.64 3.53
CA GLY A 13 -10.87 -4.60 2.86
C GLY A 13 -9.63 -4.94 3.67
N ALA A 14 -8.94 -3.94 4.22
CA ALA A 14 -7.73 -4.13 5.02
C ALA A 14 -8.00 -4.85 6.35
N ILE A 15 -9.17 -4.64 6.98
CA ILE A 15 -9.56 -5.34 8.20
C ILE A 15 -9.77 -6.84 7.94
N PHE A 16 -10.40 -7.20 6.82
CA PHE A 16 -10.68 -8.59 6.47
C PHE A 16 -9.47 -9.30 5.81
N ALA A 17 -8.51 -8.55 5.26
CA ALA A 17 -7.38 -9.10 4.54
C ALA A 17 -6.59 -10.18 5.30
N PRO A 18 -6.19 -10.01 6.58
CA PRO A 18 -5.42 -11.02 7.30
C PRO A 18 -6.15 -12.36 7.42
N PHE A 19 -7.47 -12.30 7.63
CA PHE A 19 -8.32 -13.50 7.78
C PHE A 19 -8.42 -14.26 6.46
N ILE A 20 -8.61 -13.56 5.34
CA ILE A 20 -8.70 -14.19 4.02
C ILE A 20 -7.36 -14.84 3.67
N ILE A 21 -6.23 -14.16 3.91
CA ILE A 21 -4.91 -14.68 3.59
C ILE A 21 -4.56 -15.88 4.46
N GLY A 22 -4.73 -15.75 5.78
CA GLY A 22 -4.41 -16.84 6.73
C GLY A 22 -5.23 -18.09 6.46
N LEU A 23 -6.52 -17.93 6.14
CA LEU A 23 -7.41 -19.04 5.83
C LEU A 23 -7.08 -19.73 4.50
N ILE A 24 -6.83 -18.94 3.45
CA ILE A 24 -6.86 -19.45 2.09
C ILE A 24 -5.44 -19.75 1.57
N ALA A 25 -4.52 -18.77 1.61
CA ALA A 25 -3.22 -18.88 0.95
C ALA A 25 -2.20 -19.70 1.74
N ASP A 26 -2.23 -19.65 3.07
CA ASP A 26 -1.24 -20.38 3.86
C ASP A 26 -1.59 -21.88 4.00
N ARG A 27 -2.84 -22.29 3.70
CA ARG A 27 -3.31 -23.64 4.02
C ARG A 27 -3.95 -24.46 2.91
N TYR A 28 -4.76 -23.85 2.06
CA TYR A 28 -5.62 -24.62 1.16
C TYR A 28 -5.27 -24.53 -0.30
N PHE A 29 -4.75 -23.40 -0.73
CA PHE A 29 -4.54 -23.14 -2.14
C PHE A 29 -3.19 -22.51 -2.41
N ASP A 30 -2.68 -22.72 -3.61
CA ASP A 30 -1.49 -22.04 -4.08
C ASP A 30 -1.74 -20.53 -4.14
N ALA A 31 -0.85 -19.77 -3.54
CA ALA A 31 -1.02 -18.31 -3.38
C ALA A 31 -1.17 -17.58 -4.70
N GLU A 32 -0.45 -17.99 -5.74
CA GLU A 32 -0.54 -17.42 -7.08
C GLU A 32 -1.89 -17.67 -7.74
N LYS A 33 -2.53 -18.81 -7.48
CA LYS A 33 -3.87 -19.12 -8.02
C LYS A 33 -4.96 -18.27 -7.37
N ILE A 34 -4.84 -18.03 -6.06
CA ILE A 34 -5.75 -17.13 -5.36
C ILE A 34 -5.58 -15.70 -5.85
N LEU A 35 -4.33 -15.24 -6.02
CA LEU A 35 -4.05 -13.93 -6.59
C LEU A 35 -4.71 -13.79 -7.97
N ALA A 36 -4.57 -14.82 -8.82
CA ALA A 36 -5.21 -14.85 -10.13
C ALA A 36 -6.73 -14.72 -10.07
N LEU A 37 -7.37 -15.55 -9.24
CA LEU A 37 -8.83 -15.55 -9.09
C LEU A 37 -9.35 -14.20 -8.57
N ILE A 38 -8.71 -13.65 -7.54
CA ILE A 38 -9.11 -12.37 -6.93
C ILE A 38 -9.00 -11.23 -7.97
N HIS A 39 -7.94 -11.18 -8.75
CA HIS A 39 -7.78 -10.13 -9.76
C HIS A 39 -8.76 -10.28 -10.93
N ILE A 40 -9.11 -11.50 -11.33
CA ILE A 40 -10.13 -11.72 -12.38
C ILE A 40 -11.52 -11.28 -11.86
N LEU A 41 -11.92 -11.71 -10.68
CA LEU A 41 -13.18 -11.29 -10.04
C LEU A 41 -13.19 -9.79 -9.78
N GLY A 42 -12.08 -9.23 -9.27
CA GLY A 42 -11.91 -7.80 -9.05
C GLY A 42 -12.03 -6.99 -10.33
N GLY A 43 -11.49 -7.47 -11.44
CA GLY A 43 -11.66 -6.84 -12.75
C GLY A 43 -13.12 -6.78 -13.19
N GLY A 44 -13.90 -7.84 -12.96
CA GLY A 44 -15.35 -7.84 -13.19
C GLY A 44 -16.08 -6.81 -12.34
N LEU A 45 -15.72 -6.67 -11.05
CA LEU A 45 -16.30 -5.67 -10.16
C LEU A 45 -15.93 -4.23 -10.57
N LEU A 46 -14.70 -3.99 -11.01
CA LEU A 46 -14.27 -2.67 -11.52
C LEU A 46 -15.03 -2.31 -12.81
N PHE A 47 -15.27 -3.30 -13.68
CA PHE A 47 -16.13 -3.09 -14.86
C PHE A 47 -17.56 -2.71 -14.44
N MET A 48 -18.12 -3.36 -13.41
CA MET A 48 -19.45 -2.99 -12.87
C MET A 48 -19.43 -1.59 -12.25
N CYS A 49 -18.32 -1.18 -11.63
CA CYS A 49 -18.16 0.20 -11.13
C CYS A 49 -18.21 1.23 -12.28
N SER A 50 -17.60 0.92 -13.44
CA SER A 50 -17.53 1.85 -14.57
C SER A 50 -18.89 2.13 -15.22
N ILE A 51 -19.82 1.18 -15.15
CA ILE A 51 -21.17 1.31 -15.73
C ILE A 51 -22.24 1.63 -14.67
N ALA A 52 -21.87 1.74 -13.40
CA ALA A 52 -22.81 1.99 -12.32
C ALA A 52 -23.35 3.43 -12.37
N LEU A 53 -24.65 3.57 -12.51
CA LEU A 53 -25.33 4.86 -12.45
C LEU A 53 -25.76 5.15 -11.01
N GLY A 54 -25.07 6.12 -10.40
CA GLY A 54 -25.34 6.57 -9.03
C GLY A 54 -24.58 5.78 -7.96
N PHE A 55 -24.43 6.42 -6.80
CA PHE A 55 -23.63 5.91 -5.70
C PHE A 55 -24.17 4.60 -5.11
N ASP A 56 -25.47 4.45 -5.02
CA ASP A 56 -26.11 3.26 -4.44
C ASP A 56 -25.78 1.98 -5.23
N LYS A 57 -25.55 2.10 -6.55
CA LYS A 57 -25.10 0.98 -7.38
C LYS A 57 -23.59 0.84 -7.38
N PHE A 58 -22.83 1.93 -7.34
CA PHE A 58 -21.39 1.95 -7.34
C PHE A 58 -20.80 1.38 -6.04
N TYR A 59 -21.32 1.81 -4.88
CA TYR A 59 -20.75 1.51 -3.58
C TYR A 59 -20.65 0.01 -3.27
N PRO A 60 -21.64 -0.84 -3.51
CA PRO A 60 -21.52 -2.27 -3.28
C PRO A 60 -20.37 -2.91 -4.09
N TYR A 61 -20.21 -2.52 -5.34
CA TYR A 61 -19.17 -3.07 -6.20
C TYR A 61 -17.77 -2.67 -5.72
N ILE A 62 -17.57 -1.38 -5.40
CA ILE A 62 -16.27 -0.92 -4.92
C ILE A 62 -15.94 -1.51 -3.54
N LEU A 63 -16.92 -1.67 -2.66
CA LEU A 63 -16.74 -2.29 -1.35
C LEU A 63 -16.29 -3.76 -1.48
N ILE A 64 -16.99 -4.56 -2.29
CA ILE A 64 -16.62 -5.96 -2.52
C ILE A 64 -15.25 -6.04 -3.21
N TYR A 65 -14.99 -5.16 -4.18
CA TYR A 65 -13.69 -5.06 -4.82
C TYR A 65 -12.58 -4.80 -3.79
N MET A 66 -12.74 -3.87 -2.89
CA MET A 66 -11.73 -3.55 -1.87
C MET A 66 -11.52 -4.68 -0.87
N ILE A 67 -12.58 -5.42 -0.50
CA ILE A 67 -12.46 -6.62 0.35
C ILE A 67 -11.62 -7.69 -0.36
N LEU A 68 -11.75 -7.84 -1.67
CA LEU A 68 -10.93 -8.76 -2.45
C LEU A 68 -9.52 -8.22 -2.70
N TYR A 69 -9.38 -6.93 -3.02
CA TYR A 69 -8.12 -6.32 -3.41
C TYR A 69 -7.11 -6.19 -2.27
N MET A 70 -7.54 -5.75 -1.09
CA MET A 70 -6.61 -5.51 0.03
C MET A 70 -5.78 -6.72 0.43
N PRO A 71 -6.33 -7.95 0.47
CA PRO A 71 -5.53 -9.15 0.70
C PRO A 71 -4.40 -9.35 -0.32
N THR A 72 -4.59 -8.90 -1.56
CA THR A 72 -3.60 -9.13 -2.63
C THR A 72 -2.27 -8.43 -2.35
N LEU A 73 -2.27 -7.30 -1.62
CA LEU A 73 -1.06 -6.57 -1.25
C LEU A 73 -0.13 -7.42 -0.37
N ALA A 74 -0.71 -8.09 0.63
CA ALA A 74 0.07 -9.00 1.48
C ALA A 74 0.42 -10.30 0.77
N LEU A 75 -0.48 -10.79 -0.09
CA LEU A 75 -0.29 -12.03 -0.86
C LEU A 75 0.87 -11.90 -1.85
N VAL A 76 0.94 -10.80 -2.60
CA VAL A 76 2.06 -10.49 -3.51
C VAL A 76 3.39 -10.45 -2.77
N ASN A 77 3.44 -9.77 -1.63
CA ASN A 77 4.65 -9.74 -0.79
C ASN A 77 5.04 -11.15 -0.34
N SER A 78 4.07 -11.95 0.12
CA SER A 78 4.32 -13.33 0.55
C SER A 78 4.85 -14.21 -0.58
N ILE A 79 4.25 -14.14 -1.77
CA ILE A 79 4.72 -14.85 -2.96
C ILE A 79 6.16 -14.45 -3.27
N ALA A 80 6.44 -13.13 -3.31
CA ALA A 80 7.77 -12.62 -3.58
C ALA A 80 8.79 -13.11 -2.55
N PHE A 81 8.51 -12.96 -1.26
CA PHE A 81 9.43 -13.38 -0.18
C PHE A 81 9.72 -14.89 -0.17
N ARG A 82 8.77 -15.73 -0.61
CA ARG A 82 9.00 -17.19 -0.70
C ARG A 82 9.95 -17.58 -1.83
N GLN A 83 10.14 -16.73 -2.84
CA GLN A 83 11.03 -16.97 -3.98
C GLN A 83 12.43 -16.36 -3.77
N MET A 84 12.64 -15.56 -2.71
CA MET A 84 13.90 -14.86 -2.46
C MET A 84 14.77 -15.61 -1.47
N LYS A 85 16.11 -15.54 -1.70
CA LYS A 85 17.13 -16.01 -0.76
C LYS A 85 17.54 -14.91 0.23
N ASP A 86 17.61 -13.66 -0.25
CA ASP A 86 17.98 -12.50 0.54
C ASP A 86 16.97 -11.36 0.30
N PRO A 87 15.85 -11.35 1.08
CA PRO A 87 14.81 -10.33 0.93
C PRO A 87 15.34 -8.90 1.02
N SER A 88 16.39 -8.65 1.81
CA SER A 88 16.93 -7.31 1.98
C SER A 88 17.57 -6.75 0.70
N LYS A 89 18.07 -7.62 -0.18
CA LYS A 89 18.69 -7.24 -1.46
C LYS A 89 17.74 -7.39 -2.65
N GLU A 90 16.86 -8.38 -2.60
CA GLU A 90 16.05 -8.79 -3.75
C GLU A 90 14.69 -8.11 -3.77
N PHE A 91 14.04 -7.95 -2.61
CA PHE A 91 12.71 -7.35 -2.52
C PHE A 91 12.62 -5.93 -3.08
N PRO A 92 13.56 -5.01 -2.80
CA PRO A 92 13.53 -3.67 -3.40
C PRO A 92 13.51 -3.67 -4.93
N LYS A 93 14.23 -4.61 -5.57
CA LYS A 93 14.28 -4.74 -7.03
C LYS A 93 12.94 -5.19 -7.65
N ILE A 94 12.15 -5.93 -6.90
CA ILE A 94 10.80 -6.34 -7.32
C ILE A 94 9.81 -5.22 -7.00
N ARG A 95 9.90 -4.64 -5.80
CA ARG A 95 8.96 -3.63 -5.32
C ARG A 95 8.98 -2.35 -6.15
N VAL A 96 10.13 -1.95 -6.71
CA VAL A 96 10.27 -0.76 -7.55
C VAL A 96 9.34 -0.79 -8.77
N TRP A 97 9.04 -1.97 -9.32
CA TRP A 97 8.13 -2.09 -10.46
C TRP A 97 6.70 -1.65 -10.14
N GLY A 98 6.29 -1.74 -8.86
CA GLY A 98 5.03 -1.18 -8.40
C GLY A 98 5.01 0.35 -8.53
N THR A 99 6.09 1.03 -8.14
CA THR A 99 6.24 2.48 -8.28
C THR A 99 6.30 2.90 -9.75
N VAL A 100 7.06 2.15 -10.58
CA VAL A 100 7.10 2.38 -12.04
C VAL A 100 5.70 2.24 -12.64
N GLY A 101 4.95 1.19 -12.26
CA GLY A 101 3.58 0.99 -12.72
C GLY A 101 2.65 2.15 -12.34
N TRP A 102 2.79 2.69 -11.14
CA TRP A 102 2.04 3.86 -10.69
C TRP A 102 2.35 5.10 -11.55
N ILE A 103 3.64 5.38 -11.79
CA ILE A 103 4.08 6.50 -12.63
C ILE A 103 3.51 6.34 -14.06
N VAL A 104 3.66 5.15 -14.66
CA VAL A 104 3.17 4.88 -16.02
C VAL A 104 1.65 5.05 -16.10
N ALA A 105 0.90 4.52 -15.13
CA ALA A 105 -0.55 4.67 -15.09
C ALA A 105 -0.97 6.15 -15.01
N GLY A 106 -0.33 6.93 -14.14
CA GLY A 106 -0.59 8.36 -14.01
C GLY A 106 -0.31 9.13 -15.31
N LEU A 107 0.84 8.87 -15.95
CA LEU A 107 1.22 9.51 -17.21
C LEU A 107 0.26 9.12 -18.36
N VAL A 108 -0.15 7.86 -18.43
CA VAL A 108 -1.12 7.39 -19.44
C VAL A 108 -2.46 8.09 -19.25
N ILE A 109 -2.98 8.17 -18.03
CA ILE A 109 -4.29 8.79 -17.73
C ILE A 109 -4.25 10.29 -18.02
N SER A 110 -3.21 10.99 -17.56
CA SER A 110 -3.13 12.46 -17.67
C SER A 110 -2.74 12.94 -19.06
N TYR A 111 -1.70 12.34 -19.66
CA TYR A 111 -1.12 12.83 -20.92
C TYR A 111 -1.40 11.91 -22.11
N GLY A 112 -1.48 10.60 -21.90
CA GLY A 112 -1.65 9.62 -22.99
C GLY A 112 -3.07 9.65 -23.57
N VAL A 113 -4.08 9.58 -22.70
CA VAL A 113 -5.50 9.51 -23.12
C VAL A 113 -6.28 10.78 -22.76
N GLY A 114 -5.74 11.66 -21.92
CA GLY A 114 -6.32 12.95 -21.58
C GLY A 114 -7.67 12.87 -20.84
N TRP A 115 -7.94 11.78 -20.12
CA TRP A 115 -9.22 11.59 -19.41
C TRP A 115 -9.42 12.57 -18.26
N GLU A 116 -8.37 13.09 -17.71
CA GLU A 116 -8.41 14.12 -16.67
C GLU A 116 -8.94 15.45 -17.20
N THR A 117 -8.48 15.87 -18.39
CA THR A 117 -8.91 17.11 -19.04
C THR A 117 -10.28 16.99 -19.71
N SER A 118 -10.64 15.80 -20.20
CA SER A 118 -11.93 15.54 -20.86
C SER A 118 -13.09 15.25 -19.92
N GLN A 119 -12.83 15.23 -18.59
CA GLN A 119 -13.81 14.87 -17.55
C GLN A 119 -14.43 13.47 -17.74
N THR A 120 -13.69 12.54 -18.28
CA THR A 120 -14.09 11.15 -18.54
C THR A 120 -13.36 10.18 -17.61
N LEU A 121 -13.21 10.53 -16.35
CA LEU A 121 -12.48 9.74 -15.34
C LEU A 121 -13.11 8.37 -15.07
N GLU A 122 -14.38 8.15 -15.41
CA GLU A 122 -15.00 6.84 -15.35
C GLU A 122 -14.27 5.78 -16.21
N TYR A 123 -13.58 6.18 -17.27
CA TYR A 123 -12.77 5.27 -18.09
C TYR A 123 -11.56 4.72 -17.33
N THR A 124 -11.15 5.33 -16.24
CA THR A 124 -10.11 4.77 -15.37
C THR A 124 -10.54 3.43 -14.76
N PHE A 125 -11.83 3.23 -14.50
CA PHE A 125 -12.36 1.94 -14.05
C PHE A 125 -12.30 0.87 -15.14
N TYR A 126 -12.55 1.22 -16.42
CA TYR A 126 -12.36 0.28 -17.53
C TYR A 126 -10.90 -0.14 -17.68
N LEU A 127 -9.98 0.83 -17.64
CA LEU A 127 -8.55 0.54 -17.68
C LEU A 127 -8.14 -0.36 -16.53
N SER A 128 -8.57 -0.02 -15.30
CA SER A 128 -8.27 -0.81 -14.10
C SER A 128 -8.86 -2.23 -14.19
N ALA A 129 -10.06 -2.39 -14.75
CA ALA A 129 -10.67 -3.70 -15.00
C ALA A 129 -9.82 -4.55 -15.94
N ILE A 130 -9.40 -3.99 -17.09
CA ILE A 130 -8.57 -4.68 -18.08
C ILE A 130 -7.22 -5.07 -17.45
N VAL A 131 -6.56 -4.15 -16.76
CA VAL A 131 -5.27 -4.40 -16.11
C VAL A 131 -5.40 -5.45 -15.01
N SER A 132 -6.48 -5.41 -14.21
CA SER A 132 -6.75 -6.39 -13.16
C SER A 132 -6.93 -7.80 -13.74
N VAL A 133 -7.76 -7.95 -14.77
CA VAL A 133 -7.94 -9.25 -15.46
C VAL A 133 -6.62 -9.74 -16.07
N SER A 134 -5.87 -8.85 -16.72
CA SER A 134 -4.57 -9.18 -17.32
C SER A 134 -3.58 -9.65 -16.25
N LEU A 135 -3.53 -8.97 -15.09
CA LEU A 135 -2.72 -9.38 -13.95
C LEU A 135 -3.17 -10.73 -13.40
N GLY A 136 -4.48 -10.95 -13.31
CA GLY A 136 -5.04 -12.24 -12.89
C GLY A 136 -4.60 -13.38 -13.80
N LEU A 137 -4.69 -13.20 -15.12
CA LEU A 137 -4.22 -14.19 -16.10
C LEU A 137 -2.70 -14.40 -16.01
N PHE A 138 -1.94 -13.32 -15.88
CA PHE A 138 -0.48 -13.39 -15.68
C PHE A 138 -0.11 -14.12 -14.38
N SER A 139 -0.90 -13.99 -13.32
CA SER A 139 -0.61 -14.60 -12.03
C SER A 139 -0.56 -16.12 -12.09
N PHE A 140 -1.25 -16.77 -13.05
CA PHE A 140 -1.11 -18.22 -13.29
C PHE A 140 0.28 -18.63 -13.78
N THR A 141 1.08 -17.68 -14.28
CA THR A 141 2.45 -17.96 -14.77
C THR A 141 3.51 -17.75 -13.67
N LEU A 142 3.11 -17.24 -12.51
CA LEU A 142 4.02 -17.04 -11.38
C LEU A 142 4.56 -18.38 -10.84
N PRO A 143 5.72 -18.36 -10.18
CA PRO A 143 6.27 -19.54 -9.53
C PRO A 143 5.28 -20.14 -8.53
N LYS A 144 5.14 -21.46 -8.54
CA LYS A 144 4.25 -22.17 -7.60
C LYS A 144 4.61 -21.86 -6.18
N THR A 145 3.61 -21.43 -5.43
CA THR A 145 3.73 -21.08 -4.02
C THR A 145 2.70 -21.89 -3.22
N PRO A 146 2.92 -23.21 -3.08
CA PRO A 146 1.97 -24.10 -2.44
C PRO A 146 1.83 -23.77 -0.95
N PRO A 147 0.66 -24.07 -0.36
CA PRO A 147 0.48 -23.98 1.07
C PRO A 147 1.43 -24.96 1.78
N LYS A 148 1.86 -24.62 2.99
CA LYS A 148 2.64 -25.56 3.80
C LYS A 148 1.70 -26.62 4.35
N ALA A 149 1.80 -27.84 3.84
CA ALA A 149 1.03 -28.98 4.33
C ALA A 149 1.37 -29.24 5.81
N THR A 150 0.39 -29.06 6.67
CA THR A 150 0.40 -29.59 8.04
C THR A 150 -0.61 -30.73 8.09
N ASN A 151 -0.16 -31.92 8.52
CA ASN A 151 -1.03 -33.12 8.68
C ASN A 151 -2.05 -32.98 9.83
N GLU A 152 -2.06 -31.82 10.50
CA GLU A 152 -2.96 -31.58 11.63
C GLU A 152 -4.17 -30.77 11.18
N SER A 153 -5.35 -31.14 11.68
CA SER A 153 -6.55 -30.32 11.49
C SER A 153 -6.32 -28.90 12.07
N PRO A 154 -6.56 -27.87 11.28
CA PRO A 154 -6.25 -26.52 11.70
C PRO A 154 -7.12 -26.08 12.88
N SER A 155 -6.51 -25.48 13.88
CA SER A 155 -7.26 -24.75 14.90
C SER A 155 -7.92 -23.51 14.28
N LEU A 156 -9.08 -23.08 14.80
CA LEU A 156 -9.71 -21.82 14.37
C LEU A 156 -8.75 -20.63 14.44
N ARG A 157 -7.84 -20.65 15.38
CA ARG A 157 -6.81 -19.61 15.56
C ARG A 157 -5.84 -19.56 14.38
N GLU A 158 -5.40 -20.70 13.91
CA GLU A 158 -4.52 -20.78 12.74
C GLU A 158 -5.28 -20.45 11.45
N ILE A 159 -6.55 -20.89 11.35
CA ILE A 159 -7.44 -20.56 10.24
C ILE A 159 -7.59 -19.05 10.08
N LEU A 160 -7.76 -18.34 11.20
CA LEU A 160 -7.92 -16.88 11.20
C LEU A 160 -6.59 -16.12 11.11
N GLY A 161 -5.45 -16.82 10.93
CA GLY A 161 -4.12 -16.17 10.89
C GLY A 161 -3.72 -15.51 12.22
N LEU A 162 -4.45 -15.83 13.32
CA LEU A 162 -4.21 -15.21 14.64
C LEU A 162 -2.87 -15.60 15.25
N ASP A 163 -2.19 -16.58 14.69
CA ASP A 163 -0.85 -16.96 15.11
C ASP A 163 0.17 -15.84 14.81
N ALA A 164 -0.05 -15.03 13.80
CA ALA A 164 0.76 -13.84 13.55
C ALA A 164 0.71 -12.84 14.72
N LEU A 165 -0.37 -12.84 15.54
CA LEU A 165 -0.44 -12.03 16.77
C LEU A 165 0.61 -12.45 17.81
N MET A 166 1.17 -13.65 17.70
CA MET A 166 2.30 -14.08 18.55
C MET A 166 3.52 -13.17 18.36
N LEU A 167 3.69 -12.55 17.19
CA LEU A 167 4.76 -11.58 16.94
C LEU A 167 4.67 -10.36 17.88
N LEU A 168 3.46 -10.00 18.32
CA LEU A 168 3.23 -8.87 19.24
C LEU A 168 3.72 -9.16 20.67
N LYS A 169 4.07 -10.41 20.99
CA LYS A 169 4.72 -10.76 22.26
C LYS A 169 6.20 -10.34 22.30
N ASP A 170 6.85 -10.20 21.15
CA ASP A 170 8.18 -9.58 21.04
C ASP A 170 8.00 -8.05 21.20
N SER A 171 8.51 -7.49 22.28
CA SER A 171 8.39 -6.07 22.59
C SER A 171 8.97 -5.18 21.47
N ARG A 172 9.99 -5.65 20.76
CA ARG A 172 10.61 -4.90 19.63
C ARG A 172 9.66 -4.87 18.43
N TYR A 173 8.99 -5.99 18.15
CA TYR A 173 7.99 -6.05 17.09
C TYR A 173 6.73 -5.27 17.46
N LEU A 174 6.30 -5.32 18.72
CA LEU A 174 5.16 -4.54 19.21
C LEU A 174 5.39 -3.03 19.06
N VAL A 175 6.58 -2.53 19.41
CA VAL A 175 6.94 -1.11 19.20
C VAL A 175 6.88 -0.76 17.71
N PHE A 176 7.43 -1.60 16.84
CA PHE A 176 7.35 -1.41 15.38
C PHE A 176 5.89 -1.42 14.90
N PHE A 177 5.07 -2.35 15.37
CA PHE A 177 3.65 -2.46 15.02
C PHE A 177 2.85 -1.20 15.39
N ILE A 178 3.03 -0.71 16.63
CA ILE A 178 2.40 0.54 17.08
C ILE A 178 2.92 1.73 16.26
N SER A 179 4.22 1.79 16.01
CA SER A 179 4.81 2.85 15.17
C SER A 179 4.24 2.82 13.76
N SER A 180 3.92 1.63 13.22
CA SER A 180 3.31 1.47 11.90
C SER A 180 1.87 2.00 11.85
N ILE A 181 1.12 1.87 12.93
CA ILE A 181 -0.21 2.51 13.06
C ILE A 181 -0.06 4.03 13.10
N LEU A 182 0.84 4.53 13.95
CA LEU A 182 0.99 5.97 14.17
C LEU A 182 1.53 6.71 12.95
N ILE A 183 2.46 6.12 12.19
CA ILE A 183 3.04 6.76 10.99
C ILE A 183 2.02 6.87 9.85
N CYS A 184 0.97 6.06 9.87
CA CYS A 184 -0.10 6.17 8.89
C CYS A 184 -1.00 7.39 9.12
N ILE A 185 -0.95 8.02 10.29
CA ILE A 185 -1.66 9.29 10.52
C ILE A 185 -1.10 10.37 9.57
N PRO A 186 0.19 10.75 9.63
CA PRO A 186 0.74 11.69 8.66
C PRO A 186 0.63 11.20 7.21
N LEU A 187 0.75 9.90 6.95
CA LEU A 187 0.54 9.37 5.60
C LEU A 187 -0.86 9.68 5.06
N ALA A 188 -1.90 9.55 5.89
CA ALA A 188 -3.28 9.84 5.50
C ALA A 188 -3.47 11.33 5.15
N PHE A 189 -2.92 12.23 5.96
CA PHE A 189 -2.90 13.68 5.64
C PHE A 189 -2.19 13.94 4.31
N TYR A 190 -1.06 13.29 4.06
CA TYR A 190 -0.36 13.46 2.80
C TYR A 190 -1.20 13.01 1.60
N TYR A 191 -1.88 11.88 1.70
CA TYR A 191 -2.69 11.36 0.60
C TYR A 191 -3.98 12.16 0.38
N GLN A 192 -4.59 12.67 1.45
CA GLN A 192 -5.83 13.41 1.37
C GLN A 192 -5.59 14.87 1.00
N ASP A 193 -4.66 15.53 1.68
CA ASP A 193 -4.61 16.99 1.73
C ASP A 193 -3.40 17.60 1.00
N ALA A 194 -2.31 16.84 0.71
CA ALA A 194 -1.10 17.46 0.18
C ALA A 194 -1.30 18.15 -1.18
N ASN A 195 -2.05 17.55 -2.08
CA ASN A 195 -2.33 18.16 -3.39
C ASN A 195 -3.17 19.43 -3.23
N LEU A 196 -4.22 19.37 -2.41
CA LEU A 196 -5.08 20.53 -2.11
C LEU A 196 -4.25 21.67 -1.49
N PHE A 197 -3.46 21.36 -0.47
CA PHE A 197 -2.57 22.31 0.20
C PHE A 197 -1.61 23.02 -0.77
N LEU A 198 -0.96 22.28 -1.66
CA LEU A 198 -0.05 22.86 -2.65
C LEU A 198 -0.78 23.78 -3.65
N ASN A 199 -2.01 23.40 -4.06
CA ASN A 199 -2.83 24.25 -4.92
C ASN A 199 -3.30 25.52 -4.19
N GLU A 200 -3.70 25.44 -2.92
CA GLU A 200 -4.08 26.59 -2.09
C GLU A 200 -2.94 27.58 -1.88
N LEU A 201 -1.70 27.09 -1.80
CA LEU A 201 -0.49 27.93 -1.80
C LEU A 201 -0.18 28.56 -3.16
N GLY A 202 -0.95 28.22 -4.21
CA GLY A 202 -0.74 28.75 -5.56
C GLY A 202 0.38 28.04 -6.35
N MET A 203 0.69 26.77 -6.03
CA MET A 203 1.66 25.99 -6.79
C MET A 203 1.06 25.56 -8.12
N GLU A 204 1.62 26.05 -9.22
CA GLU A 204 1.23 25.63 -10.56
C GLU A 204 1.61 24.17 -10.80
N ASN A 205 0.70 23.38 -11.41
CA ASN A 205 0.89 21.96 -11.69
C ASN A 205 1.30 21.12 -10.46
N ALA A 206 0.64 21.36 -9.32
CA ALA A 206 0.94 20.67 -8.07
C ALA A 206 1.01 19.13 -8.22
N ALA A 207 0.08 18.51 -8.96
CA ALA A 207 0.09 17.08 -9.23
C ALA A 207 1.35 16.65 -10.01
N GLY A 208 1.76 17.43 -11.00
CA GLY A 208 3.01 17.20 -11.74
C GLY A 208 4.24 17.31 -10.85
N VAL A 209 4.30 18.31 -9.97
CA VAL A 209 5.41 18.47 -9.01
C VAL A 209 5.46 17.32 -8.01
N MET A 210 4.30 16.82 -7.57
CA MET A 210 4.22 15.65 -6.68
C MET A 210 4.80 14.37 -7.29
N THR A 211 4.91 14.25 -8.63
CA THR A 211 5.58 13.10 -9.27
C THR A 211 7.07 13.00 -8.91
N LEU A 212 7.71 14.11 -8.50
CA LEU A 212 9.07 14.07 -7.95
C LEU A 212 9.18 13.18 -6.73
N GLY A 213 8.10 13.06 -5.95
CA GLY A 213 8.01 12.13 -4.82
C GLY A 213 8.09 10.67 -5.27
N GLN A 214 7.37 10.29 -6.33
CA GLN A 214 7.41 8.93 -6.86
C GLN A 214 8.76 8.61 -7.54
N ILE A 215 9.36 9.58 -8.22
CA ILE A 215 10.71 9.42 -8.77
C ILE A 215 11.72 9.20 -7.63
N SER A 216 11.61 9.96 -6.56
CA SER A 216 12.41 9.78 -5.35
C SER A 216 12.19 8.39 -4.73
N GLU A 217 10.95 7.90 -4.64
CA GLU A 217 10.64 6.55 -4.18
C GLU A 217 11.34 5.50 -5.04
N ALA A 218 11.22 5.59 -6.37
CA ALA A 218 11.90 4.65 -7.26
C ALA A 218 13.43 4.63 -7.07
N LEU A 219 14.04 5.78 -6.76
CA LEU A 219 15.47 5.87 -6.46
C LEU A 219 15.83 5.28 -5.11
N PHE A 220 15.12 5.69 -4.04
CA PHE A 220 15.47 5.30 -2.68
C PHE A 220 15.17 3.83 -2.41
N ILE A 221 14.17 3.24 -3.04
CA ILE A 221 13.90 1.79 -2.93
C ILE A 221 15.08 0.97 -3.48
N LEU A 222 15.73 1.40 -4.55
CA LEU A 222 16.91 0.75 -5.11
C LEU A 222 18.15 0.96 -4.24
N LEU A 223 18.24 2.07 -3.53
CA LEU A 223 19.32 2.37 -2.59
C LEU A 223 19.11 1.72 -1.23
N LEU A 224 17.89 1.28 -0.91
CA LEU A 224 17.52 0.72 0.39
C LEU A 224 18.44 -0.41 0.86
N PRO A 225 18.89 -1.36 0.03
CA PRO A 225 19.83 -2.43 0.45
C PRO A 225 21.13 -1.89 1.02
N LEU A 226 21.65 -0.76 0.50
CA LEU A 226 22.88 -0.15 1.02
C LEU A 226 22.69 0.36 2.45
N PHE A 227 21.53 0.97 2.72
CA PHE A 227 21.20 1.45 4.06
C PHE A 227 20.94 0.30 5.04
N LEU A 228 20.21 -0.72 4.62
CA LEU A 228 19.97 -1.92 5.43
C LEU A 228 21.26 -2.64 5.80
N ASN A 229 22.18 -2.81 4.85
CA ASN A 229 23.47 -3.46 5.09
C ASN A 229 24.39 -2.63 5.99
N LYS A 230 24.43 -1.29 5.82
CA LYS A 230 25.35 -0.41 6.55
C LYS A 230 24.84 -0.05 7.94
N TYR A 231 23.55 0.23 8.07
CA TYR A 231 22.98 0.80 9.30
C TYR A 231 22.02 -0.14 10.02
N GLY A 232 21.57 -1.19 9.35
CA GLY A 232 20.59 -2.14 9.85
C GLY A 232 19.16 -1.59 9.88
N ILE A 233 18.21 -2.48 10.05
CA ILE A 233 16.77 -2.22 9.92
C ILE A 233 16.28 -1.14 10.90
N LYS A 234 16.72 -1.19 12.17
CA LYS A 234 16.26 -0.25 13.19
C LYS A 234 16.57 1.20 12.85
N LYS A 235 17.82 1.47 12.42
CA LYS A 235 18.23 2.85 12.08
C LYS A 235 17.55 3.33 10.80
N THR A 236 17.37 2.44 9.83
CA THR A 236 16.66 2.75 8.58
C THR A 236 15.21 3.15 8.85
N LEU A 237 14.47 2.39 9.69
CA LEU A 237 13.11 2.73 10.13
C LEU A 237 13.06 4.11 10.82
N ILE A 238 14.00 4.38 11.75
CA ILE A 238 14.06 5.69 12.46
C ILE A 238 14.30 6.83 11.47
N VAL A 239 15.19 6.66 10.49
CA VAL A 239 15.44 7.69 9.46
C VAL A 239 14.17 7.95 8.64
N GLY A 240 13.43 6.91 8.26
CA GLY A 240 12.13 7.07 7.60
C GLY A 240 11.13 7.87 8.43
N MET A 241 11.01 7.58 9.73
CA MET A 241 10.13 8.33 10.64
C MET A 241 10.55 9.79 10.80
N LEU A 242 11.85 10.06 10.94
CA LEU A 242 12.38 11.42 11.03
C LEU A 242 12.17 12.20 9.73
N ALA A 243 12.29 11.54 8.58
CA ALA A 243 11.99 12.14 7.28
C ALA A 243 10.51 12.57 7.17
N TRP A 244 9.57 11.79 7.73
CA TRP A 244 8.16 12.19 7.84
C TRP A 244 8.00 13.47 8.66
N SER A 245 8.64 13.56 9.82
CA SER A 245 8.58 14.76 10.66
C SER A 245 9.18 15.97 9.95
N LEU A 246 10.35 15.80 9.33
CA LEU A 246 11.02 16.86 8.57
C LEU A 246 10.17 17.35 7.40
N ARG A 247 9.50 16.45 6.67
CA ARG A 247 8.59 16.80 5.58
C ARG A 247 7.52 17.79 6.03
N TYR A 248 6.84 17.51 7.14
CA TYR A 248 5.77 18.38 7.64
C TYR A 248 6.30 19.71 8.17
N VAL A 249 7.50 19.74 8.75
CA VAL A 249 8.17 21.00 9.08
C VAL A 249 8.44 21.80 7.82
N LEU A 250 8.95 21.19 6.76
CA LEU A 250 9.20 21.86 5.47
C LEU A 250 7.91 22.38 4.83
N PHE A 251 6.82 21.61 4.89
CA PHE A 251 5.51 22.09 4.39
C PHE A 251 4.96 23.24 5.22
N ALA A 252 5.12 23.21 6.54
CA ALA A 252 4.64 24.27 7.42
C ALA A 252 5.34 25.64 7.22
N PHE A 253 6.60 25.64 6.77
CA PHE A 253 7.39 26.84 6.55
C PHE A 253 7.65 27.14 5.07
N GLY A 254 7.22 26.26 4.16
CA GLY A 254 7.34 26.43 2.72
C GLY A 254 6.27 27.38 2.16
N ASP A 255 6.62 28.11 1.12
CA ASP A 255 5.72 28.95 0.32
C ASP A 255 6.05 28.82 -1.17
N THR A 256 5.22 29.39 -2.03
CA THR A 256 5.48 29.39 -3.49
C THR A 256 6.41 30.54 -3.95
N GLY A 257 6.96 31.32 -3.02
CA GLY A 257 7.93 32.38 -3.27
C GLY A 257 9.36 31.95 -2.93
N SER A 258 9.97 32.64 -1.94
CA SER A 258 11.38 32.42 -1.56
C SER A 258 11.65 31.05 -0.93
N ASN A 259 10.65 30.40 -0.35
CA ASN A 259 10.77 29.12 0.34
C ASN A 259 10.19 27.94 -0.47
N ILE A 260 9.98 28.08 -1.76
CA ILE A 260 9.48 27.02 -2.65
C ILE A 260 10.34 25.74 -2.56
N TRP A 261 11.64 25.90 -2.34
CA TRP A 261 12.56 24.78 -2.17
C TRP A 261 12.19 23.87 -0.99
N MET A 262 11.56 24.42 0.07
CA MET A 262 11.07 23.62 1.20
C MET A 262 9.93 22.70 0.77
N LEU A 263 8.98 23.21 -0.02
CA LEU A 263 7.89 22.41 -0.56
C LEU A 263 8.41 21.29 -1.46
N ILE A 264 9.31 21.63 -2.40
CA ILE A 264 9.91 20.66 -3.33
C ILE A 264 10.70 19.60 -2.56
N PHE A 265 11.55 20.03 -1.60
CA PHE A 265 12.32 19.08 -0.80
C PHE A 265 11.44 18.21 0.08
N GLY A 266 10.37 18.76 0.66
CA GLY A 266 9.35 18.00 1.38
C GLY A 266 8.68 16.94 0.50
N ILE A 267 8.42 17.23 -0.78
CA ILE A 267 7.89 16.27 -1.75
C ILE A 267 8.94 15.18 -2.05
N VAL A 268 10.18 15.57 -2.33
CA VAL A 268 11.28 14.63 -2.65
C VAL A 268 11.63 13.71 -1.49
N LEU A 269 11.41 14.12 -0.24
CA LEU A 269 11.56 13.24 0.92
C LEU A 269 10.63 12.01 0.89
N HIS A 270 9.68 11.95 -0.05
CA HIS A 270 8.70 10.84 -0.14
C HIS A 270 9.37 9.47 -0.21
N GLY A 271 10.41 9.31 -1.01
CA GLY A 271 11.11 8.05 -1.13
C GLY A 271 11.70 7.58 0.21
N ILE A 272 12.38 8.49 0.93
CA ILE A 272 12.93 8.14 2.25
C ILE A 272 11.80 7.85 3.26
N CYS A 273 10.76 8.68 3.27
CA CYS A 273 9.60 8.49 4.15
C CYS A 273 8.96 7.12 3.96
N TYR A 274 8.74 6.73 2.70
CA TYR A 274 7.99 5.54 2.35
C TYR A 274 8.86 4.29 2.40
N ASP A 275 9.97 4.27 1.68
CA ASP A 275 10.78 3.06 1.53
C ASP A 275 11.50 2.66 2.81
N PHE A 276 12.05 3.65 3.53
CA PHE A 276 12.80 3.36 4.74
C PHE A 276 11.90 2.93 5.90
N PHE A 277 10.61 3.24 5.86
CA PHE A 277 9.68 2.75 6.86
C PHE A 277 8.87 1.56 6.35
N PHE A 278 8.08 1.71 5.29
CA PHE A 278 7.12 0.68 4.89
C PHE A 278 7.79 -0.52 4.23
N VAL A 279 8.71 -0.31 3.27
CA VAL A 279 9.40 -1.41 2.61
C VAL A 279 10.34 -2.14 3.59
N SER A 280 11.09 -1.40 4.40
CA SER A 280 11.91 -2.00 5.47
C SER A 280 11.07 -2.73 6.50
N GLY A 281 9.87 -2.22 6.80
CA GLY A 281 8.91 -2.84 7.71
C GLY A 281 8.38 -4.18 7.20
N GLN A 282 8.11 -4.28 5.90
CA GLN A 282 7.72 -5.54 5.26
C GLN A 282 8.84 -6.58 5.34
N ILE A 283 10.09 -6.17 5.07
CA ILE A 283 11.29 -7.03 5.22
C ILE A 283 11.47 -7.46 6.68
N TYR A 284 11.31 -6.53 7.63
CA TYR A 284 11.41 -6.84 9.07
C TYR A 284 10.35 -7.82 9.52
N THR A 285 9.12 -7.65 9.05
CA THR A 285 8.00 -8.53 9.33
C THR A 285 8.24 -9.93 8.79
N ASP A 286 8.75 -10.05 7.55
CA ASP A 286 9.13 -11.35 6.96
C ASP A 286 10.20 -12.06 7.78
N TYR A 287 11.26 -11.33 8.17
CA TYR A 287 12.31 -11.86 9.02
C TYR A 287 11.80 -12.37 10.38
N LYS A 288 10.88 -11.64 11.00
CA LYS A 288 10.29 -12.01 12.31
C LYS A 288 9.30 -13.15 12.25
N ALA A 289 8.54 -13.24 11.16
CA ALA A 289 7.51 -14.26 10.99
C ALA A 289 8.05 -15.67 10.82
N GLY A 290 9.29 -15.78 10.31
CA GLY A 290 9.86 -17.07 9.91
C GLY A 290 9.02 -17.73 8.79
N GLU A 291 9.37 -18.96 8.45
CA GLU A 291 8.79 -19.64 7.29
C GLU A 291 7.29 -20.00 7.45
N LYS A 292 6.82 -20.15 8.69
CA LYS A 292 5.47 -20.71 8.97
C LYS A 292 4.36 -19.67 8.75
N TYR A 293 4.61 -18.39 9.06
CA TYR A 293 3.54 -17.37 9.15
C TYR A 293 3.75 -16.17 8.22
N LYS A 294 4.54 -16.31 7.15
CA LYS A 294 4.90 -15.19 6.27
C LYS A 294 3.69 -14.39 5.78
N SER A 295 2.69 -15.06 5.20
CA SER A 295 1.51 -14.39 4.66
C SER A 295 0.65 -13.76 5.75
N ALA A 296 0.39 -14.48 6.83
CA ALA A 296 -0.39 -13.97 7.97
C ALA A 296 0.29 -12.76 8.63
N ALA A 297 1.63 -12.76 8.72
CA ALA A 297 2.39 -11.62 9.26
C ALA A 297 2.35 -10.41 8.34
N GLN A 298 2.44 -10.60 7.02
CA GLN A 298 2.24 -9.51 6.05
C GLN A 298 0.81 -8.96 6.10
N GLY A 299 -0.18 -9.84 6.31
CA GLY A 299 -1.56 -9.43 6.56
C GLY A 299 -1.70 -8.62 7.86
N LEU A 300 -1.04 -9.03 8.93
CA LEU A 300 -1.05 -8.32 10.20
C LEU A 300 -0.48 -6.91 10.10
N ILE A 301 0.64 -6.72 9.38
CA ILE A 301 1.19 -5.37 9.16
C ILE A 301 0.32 -4.54 8.21
N ALA A 302 -0.32 -5.16 7.21
CA ALA A 302 -1.29 -4.49 6.36
C ALA A 302 -2.52 -4.02 7.16
N LEU A 303 -3.00 -4.81 8.11
CA LEU A 303 -4.06 -4.40 9.05
C LEU A 303 -3.61 -3.20 9.90
N ALA A 304 -2.38 -3.20 10.43
CA ALA A 304 -1.85 -2.09 11.21
C ALA A 304 -1.79 -0.80 10.41
N THR A 305 -1.31 -0.88 9.17
CA THR A 305 -1.09 0.28 8.29
C THR A 305 -2.38 0.69 7.59
N TYR A 306 -2.78 -0.06 6.56
CA TYR A 306 -3.93 0.28 5.70
C TYR A 306 -5.30 0.13 6.39
N GLY A 307 -5.39 -0.71 7.44
CA GLY A 307 -6.58 -0.83 8.25
C GLY A 307 -6.63 0.25 9.33
N VAL A 308 -6.10 -0.08 10.52
CA VAL A 308 -6.24 0.76 11.72
C VAL A 308 -5.58 2.13 11.58
N GLY A 309 -4.34 2.17 11.07
CA GLY A 309 -3.57 3.40 10.96
C GLY A 309 -4.21 4.42 10.03
N MET A 310 -4.58 4.01 8.80
CA MET A 310 -5.24 4.89 7.83
C MET A 310 -6.66 5.30 8.27
N LEU A 311 -7.42 4.40 8.95
CA LEU A 311 -8.73 4.74 9.51
C LEU A 311 -8.62 5.91 10.49
N ILE A 312 -7.69 5.82 11.44
CA ILE A 312 -7.43 6.90 12.40
C ILE A 312 -6.98 8.16 11.65
N GLY A 313 -6.04 8.00 10.72
CA GLY A 313 -5.46 9.09 9.97
C GLY A 313 -6.48 9.88 9.14
N PHE A 314 -7.28 9.22 8.31
CA PHE A 314 -8.29 9.88 7.48
C PHE A 314 -9.40 10.53 8.31
N ARG A 315 -9.82 9.93 9.44
CA ARG A 315 -10.80 10.56 10.33
C ARG A 315 -10.26 11.81 11.01
N LEU A 316 -8.97 11.80 11.39
CA LEU A 316 -8.32 12.98 11.97
C LEU A 316 -8.11 14.06 10.90
N ALA A 317 -7.63 13.68 9.71
CA ALA A 317 -7.44 14.61 8.60
C ALA A 317 -8.75 15.30 8.24
N GLY A 318 -9.83 14.55 7.97
CA GLY A 318 -11.12 15.13 7.63
C GLY A 318 -11.68 16.09 8.69
N ARG A 319 -11.50 15.78 9.99
CA ARG A 319 -11.93 16.68 11.07
C ARG A 319 -11.12 17.97 11.14
N ILE A 320 -9.82 17.91 10.86
CA ILE A 320 -8.93 19.07 10.94
C ILE A 320 -9.11 19.95 9.70
N THR A 321 -9.30 19.34 8.53
CA THR A 321 -9.52 20.10 7.28
C THR A 321 -10.90 20.79 7.24
N ASP A 322 -11.91 20.20 7.90
CA ASP A 322 -13.26 20.80 8.00
C ASP A 322 -13.36 21.93 9.06
N MET A 323 -12.31 22.19 9.86
CA MET A 323 -12.24 23.25 10.89
C MET A 323 -11.70 24.56 10.32
#